data_e409ef02768c3d301f784bfe08896bba
#
_entry.id   e409ef02768c3d301f784bfe08896bba
#
_cell.length_a   1.000
_cell.length_b   1.000
_cell.length_c   1.000
_cell.angle_alpha   90.00
_cell.angle_beta   90.00
_cell.angle_gamma   90.00
#
_symmetry.space_group_name_H-M   'P 1'
#
loop_
_entity.id
_entity.type
_entity.pdbx_description
1 polymer ?
#
loop_
_entity_poly.entity_id
_entity_poly.type
_entity_poly.pdbx_seq_one_letter_code
_entity_poly.pdbx_strand_id
1 'polypeptide(L)'
;MLIQNLIPYERNARVHSEKDLADLMESIREFGFRGRIQVVSPDNPVIVNGHGRVEACKRLGWEEFPDGNIEYVGDLDEEQVKAYRIADNKVAEGSRWNKALYRSEVNSIGKLDMSRFGCDFKSKVLPYGAERFKTDRGYNLDLVSRDDCNVDGMPMLKGCMVKPEGIMGFNYAKSTPGEAKRSQGCHFFVDDYQFERLWTNPKAYLDVLLDYSCVLTPDFSLYMDMPLPMQVWNLYRSKAIGRWLQTNGVKVVPTLSWAQPETYRWAFSGLPKRSTVAVSTVGVKESDESFAAWCDGMAEAMRVLRPRRVLLYGGDVGFDFGKCEVVRYRNAVTERMAHGR
;
A
#
# COMPACT_ATOMS: atom_id res chain seq x y z
N MET A 1 40.00 17.38 -22.06
CA MET A 1 40.61 16.43 -21.08
C MET A 1 40.08 15.03 -21.33
N LEU A 2 40.94 14.01 -21.41
CA LEU A 2 40.51 12.64 -21.56
C LEU A 2 39.76 12.15 -20.32
N ILE A 3 38.60 11.47 -20.52
CA ILE A 3 37.77 10.99 -19.41
C ILE A 3 38.53 9.94 -18.56
N GLN A 4 39.36 9.13 -19.19
CA GLN A 4 40.18 8.14 -18.48
C GLN A 4 41.19 8.74 -17.49
N ASN A 5 41.56 10.00 -17.65
CA ASN A 5 42.47 10.70 -16.76
C ASN A 5 41.78 11.27 -15.52
N LEU A 6 40.46 11.37 -15.54
CA LEU A 6 39.67 11.83 -14.40
C LEU A 6 39.65 10.79 -13.29
N ILE A 7 40.08 11.19 -12.09
CA ILE A 7 40.19 10.32 -10.91
C ILE A 7 38.94 10.52 -10.04
N PRO A 8 38.06 9.48 -9.93
CA PRO A 8 36.94 9.53 -8.98
C PRO A 8 37.48 9.70 -7.55
N TYR A 9 36.80 10.53 -6.75
CA TYR A 9 37.11 10.63 -5.35
C TYR A 9 36.59 9.41 -4.58
N GLU A 10 37.48 8.60 -4.00
CA GLU A 10 37.19 7.33 -3.35
C GLU A 10 36.11 7.42 -2.25
N ARG A 11 36.08 8.53 -1.50
CA ARG A 11 35.15 8.75 -0.39
C ARG A 11 33.97 9.63 -0.80
N ASN A 12 33.51 9.51 -2.06
CA ASN A 12 32.32 10.23 -2.52
C ASN A 12 31.08 9.73 -1.80
N ALA A 13 30.47 10.60 -0.97
CA ALA A 13 29.27 10.27 -0.21
C ALA A 13 27.99 10.23 -1.06
N ARG A 14 27.99 10.79 -2.29
CA ARG A 14 26.82 10.83 -3.16
C ARG A 14 26.77 9.59 -4.05
N VAL A 15 25.69 8.83 -3.90
CA VAL A 15 25.42 7.64 -4.71
C VAL A 15 24.36 7.99 -5.77
N HIS A 16 24.58 7.60 -7.01
CA HIS A 16 23.63 7.71 -8.09
C HIS A 16 22.99 6.33 -8.37
N SER A 17 21.66 6.27 -8.42
CA SER A 17 20.97 5.07 -8.84
C SER A 17 21.12 4.83 -10.35
N GLU A 18 20.92 3.60 -10.81
CA GLU A 18 20.90 3.30 -12.25
C GLU A 18 19.86 4.16 -13.01
N LYS A 19 18.73 4.46 -12.36
CA LYS A 19 17.72 5.35 -12.92
C LYS A 19 18.24 6.78 -13.08
N ASP A 20 18.89 7.32 -12.05
CA ASP A 20 19.44 8.69 -12.11
C ASP A 20 20.47 8.83 -13.23
N LEU A 21 21.30 7.80 -13.40
CA LEU A 21 22.29 7.75 -14.49
C LEU A 21 21.60 7.64 -15.86
N ALA A 22 20.54 6.84 -16.00
CA ALA A 22 19.80 6.73 -17.24
C ALA A 22 19.12 8.06 -17.62
N ASP A 23 18.45 8.72 -16.67
CA ASP A 23 17.84 10.04 -16.86
C ASP A 23 18.90 11.09 -17.28
N LEU A 24 20.08 11.06 -16.67
CA LEU A 24 21.18 11.94 -17.00
C LEU A 24 21.77 11.64 -18.40
N MET A 25 21.91 10.37 -18.77
CA MET A 25 22.36 9.97 -20.10
C MET A 25 21.39 10.46 -21.19
N GLU A 26 20.07 10.33 -20.96
CA GLU A 26 19.07 10.84 -21.90
C GLU A 26 19.14 12.37 -22.03
N SER A 27 19.31 13.08 -20.92
CA SER A 27 19.52 14.54 -20.94
C SER A 27 20.75 14.95 -21.74
N ILE A 28 21.87 14.23 -21.59
CA ILE A 28 23.08 14.51 -22.34
C ILE A 28 22.93 14.18 -23.84
N ARG A 29 22.20 13.12 -24.19
CA ARG A 29 21.89 12.79 -25.60
C ARG A 29 21.05 13.86 -26.28
N GLU A 30 20.02 14.34 -25.61
CA GLU A 30 19.06 15.29 -26.17
C GLU A 30 19.63 16.71 -26.27
N PHE A 31 20.25 17.19 -25.18
CA PHE A 31 20.68 18.58 -25.06
C PHE A 31 22.17 18.80 -25.22
N GLY A 32 22.96 17.74 -25.36
CA GLY A 32 24.41 17.76 -25.24
C GLY A 32 24.85 17.96 -23.77
N PHE A 33 26.15 17.95 -23.55
CA PHE A 33 26.70 18.21 -22.22
C PHE A 33 26.61 19.71 -21.90
N ARG A 34 25.81 20.09 -20.92
CA ARG A 34 25.52 21.48 -20.52
C ARG A 34 26.03 21.84 -19.13
N GLY A 35 26.99 21.10 -18.61
CA GLY A 35 27.53 21.33 -17.28
C GLY A 35 29.04 21.49 -17.29
N ARG A 36 29.60 21.59 -16.08
CA ARG A 36 31.05 21.55 -15.84
C ARG A 36 31.37 20.37 -14.93
N ILE A 37 32.55 19.81 -15.11
CA ILE A 37 33.18 18.87 -14.20
C ILE A 37 34.25 19.69 -13.42
N GLN A 38 34.15 19.73 -12.13
CA GLN A 38 35.13 20.39 -11.27
C GLN A 38 36.15 19.38 -10.80
N VAL A 39 37.40 19.68 -10.99
CA VAL A 39 38.55 18.87 -10.58
C VAL A 39 39.54 19.74 -9.81
N VAL A 40 40.38 19.08 -9.02
CA VAL A 40 41.35 19.83 -8.14
C VAL A 40 42.33 20.67 -8.98
N SER A 41 43.06 20.04 -9.88
CA SER A 41 44.02 20.74 -10.76
C SER A 41 44.31 19.90 -12.01
N PRO A 42 45.00 20.46 -13.04
CA PRO A 42 45.43 19.71 -14.21
C PRO A 42 46.34 18.52 -13.86
N ASP A 43 47.22 18.68 -12.91
CA ASP A 43 48.19 17.68 -12.44
C ASP A 43 47.60 16.70 -11.44
N ASN A 44 46.47 17.06 -10.81
CA ASN A 44 45.72 16.24 -9.88
C ASN A 44 44.21 16.26 -10.24
N PRO A 45 43.78 15.55 -11.29
CA PRO A 45 42.42 15.61 -11.83
C PRO A 45 41.41 14.78 -11.02
N VAL A 46 41.50 14.84 -9.68
CA VAL A 46 40.52 14.23 -8.78
C VAL A 46 39.24 15.03 -8.87
N ILE A 47 38.12 14.33 -9.12
CA ILE A 47 36.79 14.94 -9.28
C ILE A 47 36.33 15.52 -7.95
N VAL A 48 35.98 16.80 -7.97
CA VAL A 48 35.36 17.51 -6.86
C VAL A 48 33.85 17.50 -7.01
N ASN A 49 33.33 17.84 -8.19
CA ASN A 49 31.89 17.79 -8.50
C ASN A 49 31.67 17.26 -9.91
N GLY A 50 30.54 16.55 -10.13
CA GLY A 50 30.15 16.02 -11.43
C GLY A 50 30.41 14.52 -11.64
N HIS A 51 30.66 13.73 -10.59
CA HIS A 51 30.88 12.27 -10.70
C HIS A 51 29.80 11.56 -11.53
N GLY A 52 28.51 11.85 -11.30
CA GLY A 52 27.42 11.25 -12.08
C GLY A 52 27.46 11.63 -13.57
N ARG A 53 27.87 12.87 -13.88
CA ARG A 53 28.02 13.33 -15.28
C ARG A 53 29.17 12.61 -15.97
N VAL A 54 30.30 12.42 -15.29
CA VAL A 54 31.43 11.66 -15.81
C VAL A 54 31.04 10.22 -16.06
N GLU A 55 30.36 9.58 -15.15
CA GLU A 55 29.88 8.21 -15.30
C GLU A 55 28.88 8.07 -16.45
N ALA A 56 27.94 8.99 -16.57
CA ALA A 56 26.99 9.02 -17.69
C ALA A 56 27.70 9.18 -19.04
N CYS A 57 28.69 10.08 -19.15
CA CYS A 57 29.46 10.26 -20.37
C CYS A 57 30.30 9.03 -20.71
N LYS A 58 30.91 8.35 -19.71
CA LYS A 58 31.62 7.07 -19.92
C LYS A 58 30.69 6.02 -20.51
N ARG A 59 29.49 5.87 -19.96
CA ARG A 59 28.48 4.92 -20.47
C ARG A 59 27.96 5.29 -21.87
N LEU A 60 28.02 6.58 -22.23
CA LEU A 60 27.69 7.07 -23.56
C LEU A 60 28.82 6.89 -24.58
N GLY A 61 29.99 6.38 -24.17
CA GLY A 61 31.14 6.16 -25.01
C GLY A 61 31.97 7.42 -25.33
N TRP A 62 31.86 8.45 -24.48
CA TRP A 62 32.71 9.63 -24.64
C TRP A 62 34.15 9.32 -24.22
N GLU A 63 35.10 9.80 -25.01
CA GLU A 63 36.53 9.66 -24.73
C GLU A 63 37.14 10.87 -24.04
N GLU A 64 36.58 12.07 -24.32
CA GLU A 64 37.10 13.33 -23.77
C GLU A 64 36.00 14.36 -23.50
N PHE A 65 36.28 15.26 -22.56
CA PHE A 65 35.51 16.50 -22.37
C PHE A 65 36.18 17.65 -23.09
N PRO A 66 35.42 18.52 -23.80
CA PRO A 66 35.90 19.78 -24.33
C PRO A 66 36.47 20.66 -23.20
N ASP A 67 37.49 21.46 -23.50
CA ASP A 67 38.19 22.26 -22.49
C ASP A 67 37.29 23.19 -21.67
N GLY A 68 36.26 23.75 -22.29
CA GLY A 68 35.27 24.58 -21.59
C GLY A 68 34.36 23.87 -20.60
N ASN A 69 34.41 22.53 -20.53
CA ASN A 69 33.60 21.73 -19.59
C ASN A 69 34.35 21.28 -18.34
N ILE A 70 35.64 21.58 -18.26
CA ILE A 70 36.47 21.32 -17.05
C ILE A 70 36.76 22.63 -16.34
N GLU A 71 36.60 22.60 -15.04
CA GLU A 71 36.86 23.72 -14.15
C GLU A 71 37.82 23.27 -13.03
N TYR A 72 38.82 24.07 -12.73
CA TYR A 72 39.83 23.77 -11.71
C TYR A 72 39.50 24.55 -10.45
N VAL A 73 39.52 23.89 -9.29
CA VAL A 73 39.32 24.48 -7.96
C VAL A 73 40.62 24.55 -7.16
N GLY A 74 41.72 24.75 -7.85
CA GLY A 74 43.08 24.78 -7.27
C GLY A 74 43.38 25.97 -6.38
N ASP A 75 42.46 26.92 -6.21
CA ASP A 75 42.48 28.02 -5.26
C ASP A 75 42.05 27.60 -3.84
N LEU A 76 41.49 26.39 -3.68
CA LEU A 76 41.06 25.84 -2.40
C LEU A 76 42.12 24.89 -1.83
N ASP A 77 42.33 24.93 -0.53
CA ASP A 77 43.14 23.94 0.17
C ASP A 77 42.41 22.58 0.30
N GLU A 78 43.10 21.54 0.76
CA GLU A 78 42.59 20.19 0.82
C GLU A 78 41.34 20.06 1.72
N GLU A 79 41.28 20.77 2.83
CA GLU A 79 40.13 20.77 3.75
C GLU A 79 38.98 21.53 3.15
N GLN A 80 39.22 22.65 2.50
CA GLN A 80 38.21 23.43 1.77
C GLN A 80 37.60 22.62 0.61
N VAL A 81 38.40 21.88 -0.15
CA VAL A 81 37.89 20.99 -1.22
C VAL A 81 37.00 19.93 -0.67
N LYS A 82 37.35 19.31 0.50
CA LYS A 82 36.46 18.31 1.15
C LYS A 82 35.16 18.95 1.63
N ALA A 83 35.22 20.12 2.25
CA ALA A 83 34.06 20.86 2.73
C ALA A 83 33.13 21.29 1.57
N TYR A 84 33.74 21.86 0.51
CA TYR A 84 33.02 22.31 -0.68
C TYR A 84 32.26 21.18 -1.36
N ARG A 85 32.87 20.00 -1.53
CA ARG A 85 32.23 18.81 -2.11
C ARG A 85 30.94 18.40 -1.37
N ILE A 86 30.94 18.51 -0.05
CA ILE A 86 29.78 18.20 0.77
C ILE A 86 28.75 19.34 0.70
N ALA A 87 29.21 20.58 0.86
CA ALA A 87 28.37 21.77 0.92
C ALA A 87 27.57 21.97 -0.39
N ASP A 88 28.21 21.87 -1.55
CA ASP A 88 27.57 22.05 -2.86
C ASP A 88 26.45 21.08 -3.08
N ASN A 89 26.66 19.81 -2.76
CA ASN A 89 25.60 18.79 -2.83
C ASN A 89 24.47 19.06 -1.82
N LYS A 90 24.82 19.47 -0.60
CA LYS A 90 23.83 19.69 0.47
C LYS A 90 22.96 20.92 0.23
N VAL A 91 23.55 21.99 -0.27
CA VAL A 91 22.80 23.22 -0.65
C VAL A 91 21.81 22.93 -1.76
N ALA A 92 22.18 22.13 -2.77
CA ALA A 92 21.27 21.73 -3.84
C ALA A 92 20.04 20.95 -3.33
N GLU A 93 20.21 20.11 -2.29
CA GLU A 93 19.10 19.37 -1.65
C GLU A 93 18.12 20.27 -0.88
N GLY A 94 18.56 21.44 -0.43
CA GLY A 94 17.74 22.41 0.30
C GLY A 94 16.69 23.11 -0.57
N SER A 95 16.87 23.14 -1.88
CA SER A 95 15.95 23.76 -2.80
C SER A 95 14.74 22.87 -3.06
N ARG A 96 13.57 23.49 -3.27
CA ARG A 96 12.32 22.79 -3.59
C ARG A 96 11.66 23.39 -4.82
N TRP A 97 11.13 22.53 -5.66
CA TRP A 97 10.32 22.96 -6.79
C TRP A 97 8.99 23.56 -6.31
N ASN A 98 8.60 24.71 -6.88
CA ASN A 98 7.20 25.09 -6.88
C ASN A 98 6.44 24.15 -7.80
N LYS A 99 5.75 23.18 -7.20
CA LYS A 99 5.12 22.07 -7.94
C LYS A 99 4.10 22.51 -8.99
N ALA A 100 3.41 23.63 -8.76
CA ALA A 100 2.41 24.15 -9.70
C ALA A 100 3.10 24.73 -10.94
N LEU A 101 4.10 25.59 -10.75
CA LEU A 101 4.89 26.18 -11.83
C LEU A 101 5.66 25.10 -12.60
N TYR A 102 6.35 24.20 -11.87
CA TYR A 102 7.08 23.11 -12.51
C TYR A 102 6.21 22.26 -13.42
N ARG A 103 4.97 21.90 -12.97
CA ARG A 103 4.01 21.15 -13.80
C ARG A 103 3.54 21.97 -15.00
N SER A 104 3.29 23.25 -14.81
CA SER A 104 2.87 24.16 -15.90
C SER A 104 3.95 24.22 -16.98
N GLU A 105 5.21 24.41 -16.58
CA GLU A 105 6.35 24.46 -17.50
C GLU A 105 6.52 23.14 -18.26
N VAL A 106 6.55 22.00 -17.56
CA VAL A 106 6.69 20.69 -18.21
C VAL A 106 5.54 20.43 -19.20
N ASN A 107 4.29 20.75 -18.82
CA ASN A 107 3.14 20.58 -19.72
C ASN A 107 3.14 21.52 -20.91
N SER A 108 3.85 22.64 -20.85
CA SER A 108 4.01 23.57 -21.98
C SER A 108 4.99 23.05 -23.05
N ILE A 109 5.81 22.04 -22.70
CA ILE A 109 6.80 21.44 -23.59
C ILE A 109 6.12 20.35 -24.44
N GLY A 110 5.61 20.74 -25.60
CA GLY A 110 4.80 19.84 -26.44
C GLY A 110 5.60 18.89 -27.35
N LYS A 111 6.91 19.13 -27.56
CA LYS A 111 7.71 18.39 -28.55
C LYS A 111 8.65 17.34 -27.94
N LEU A 112 8.89 17.40 -26.64
CA LEU A 112 9.78 16.50 -25.93
C LEU A 112 9.03 15.72 -24.87
N ASP A 113 9.29 14.43 -24.80
CA ASP A 113 8.81 13.60 -23.71
C ASP A 113 9.69 13.80 -22.46
N MET A 114 9.23 14.67 -21.57
CA MET A 114 9.94 15.04 -20.36
C MET A 114 10.12 13.89 -19.37
N SER A 115 9.37 12.79 -19.52
CA SER A 115 9.53 11.60 -18.68
C SER A 115 10.90 10.94 -18.87
N ARG A 116 11.50 11.08 -20.05
CA ARG A 116 12.84 10.56 -20.37
C ARG A 116 13.96 11.18 -19.54
N PHE A 117 13.70 12.34 -18.93
CA PHE A 117 14.67 13.08 -18.11
C PHE A 117 14.35 13.01 -16.62
N GLY A 118 13.58 12.01 -16.19
CA GLY A 118 13.14 11.90 -14.81
C GLY A 118 12.09 12.92 -14.38
N CYS A 119 11.59 13.72 -15.32
CA CYS A 119 10.47 14.63 -15.10
C CYS A 119 9.13 13.89 -15.19
N ASP A 120 9.09 12.68 -14.64
CA ASP A 120 7.87 11.90 -14.52
C ASP A 120 6.94 12.58 -13.50
N PHE A 121 6.00 13.33 -14.02
CA PHE A 121 4.72 13.37 -13.35
C PHE A 121 4.04 12.03 -13.67
N LYS A 122 4.42 10.97 -12.99
CA LYS A 122 3.50 9.86 -12.82
C LYS A 122 2.30 10.40 -12.04
N SER A 123 1.51 11.24 -12.72
CA SER A 123 0.11 11.24 -12.45
C SER A 123 -0.29 9.79 -12.73
N LYS A 124 -0.56 9.02 -11.70
CA LYS A 124 -1.62 8.04 -11.85
C LYS A 124 -2.75 8.87 -12.40
N VAL A 125 -2.96 8.81 -13.71
CA VAL A 125 -4.06 9.48 -14.37
C VAL A 125 -5.30 8.79 -13.86
N LEU A 126 -5.78 9.30 -12.75
CA LEU A 126 -7.18 9.12 -12.41
C LEU A 126 -7.92 9.88 -13.50
N PRO A 127 -8.93 9.32 -14.15
CA PRO A 127 -9.62 9.94 -15.29
C PRO A 127 -10.32 11.25 -14.97
N TYR A 128 -10.15 11.79 -13.81
CA TYR A 128 -10.68 13.06 -13.32
C TYR A 128 -9.61 13.81 -12.53
N GLY A 129 -8.79 14.59 -13.20
CA GLY A 129 -7.97 15.69 -12.68
C GLY A 129 -7.02 15.39 -11.49
N ALA A 130 -5.80 15.89 -11.64
CA ALA A 130 -4.66 15.69 -10.73
C ALA A 130 -4.81 16.30 -9.32
N GLU A 131 -5.89 17.02 -9.03
CA GLU A 131 -6.12 17.64 -7.72
C GLU A 131 -6.65 16.68 -6.63
N ARG A 132 -6.98 15.42 -7.00
CA ARG A 132 -7.58 14.44 -6.09
C ARG A 132 -6.60 13.65 -5.21
N PHE A 133 -5.32 13.91 -5.25
CA PHE A 133 -4.32 13.10 -4.53
C PHE A 133 -4.58 12.99 -3.01
N LYS A 134 -5.02 14.08 -2.37
CA LYS A 134 -5.38 14.06 -0.94
C LYS A 134 -6.67 13.28 -0.71
N THR A 135 -7.63 13.41 -1.63
CA THR A 135 -8.92 12.73 -1.60
C THR A 135 -8.77 11.23 -1.83
N ASP A 136 -7.94 10.82 -2.79
CA ASP A 136 -7.67 9.42 -3.09
C ASP A 136 -7.08 8.69 -1.88
N ARG A 137 -6.17 9.31 -1.15
CA ARG A 137 -5.61 8.76 0.09
C ARG A 137 -6.64 8.70 1.22
N GLY A 138 -7.56 9.65 1.31
CA GLY A 138 -8.64 9.63 2.28
C GLY A 138 -9.61 8.46 2.07
N TYR A 139 -9.82 8.06 0.81
CA TYR A 139 -10.71 6.95 0.43
C TYR A 139 -9.98 5.67 0.06
N ASN A 140 -8.64 5.63 0.12
CA ASN A 140 -7.83 4.46 -0.23
C ASN A 140 -8.14 3.88 -1.63
N LEU A 141 -8.44 4.74 -2.62
CA LEU A 141 -8.81 4.30 -3.97
C LEU A 141 -7.67 3.60 -4.70
N ASP A 142 -6.44 3.74 -4.22
CA ASP A 142 -5.24 3.09 -4.76
C ASP A 142 -5.02 1.66 -4.22
N LEU A 143 -5.80 1.20 -3.23
CA LEU A 143 -5.64 -0.15 -2.69
C LEU A 143 -6.11 -1.24 -3.64
N VAL A 144 -7.12 -0.96 -4.46
CA VAL A 144 -7.75 -1.95 -5.34
C VAL A 144 -7.80 -1.45 -6.77
N SER A 145 -7.32 -2.27 -7.71
CA SER A 145 -7.47 -1.99 -9.15
C SER A 145 -8.95 -2.10 -9.56
N ARG A 146 -9.34 -1.35 -10.57
CA ARG A 146 -10.68 -1.48 -11.18
C ARG A 146 -10.92 -2.87 -11.76
N ASP A 147 -9.87 -3.51 -12.28
CA ASP A 147 -9.94 -4.87 -12.83
C ASP A 147 -10.20 -5.92 -11.74
N ASP A 148 -9.94 -5.57 -10.48
CA ASP A 148 -10.21 -6.39 -9.31
C ASP A 148 -11.61 -6.16 -8.72
N CYS A 149 -12.42 -5.32 -9.35
CA CYS A 149 -13.80 -5.03 -8.96
C CYS A 149 -14.81 -5.67 -9.93
N ASN A 150 -16.02 -5.93 -9.43
CA ASN A 150 -17.12 -6.34 -10.29
C ASN A 150 -17.77 -5.12 -11.01
N VAL A 151 -18.84 -5.36 -11.76
CA VAL A 151 -19.55 -4.32 -12.52
C VAL A 151 -20.16 -3.21 -11.65
N ASP A 152 -20.42 -3.49 -10.38
CA ASP A 152 -20.93 -2.53 -9.40
C ASP A 152 -19.77 -1.76 -8.69
N GLY A 153 -18.51 -2.02 -9.04
CA GLY A 153 -17.33 -1.43 -8.41
C GLY A 153 -16.95 -2.06 -7.06
N MET A 154 -17.59 -3.16 -6.65
CA MET A 154 -17.24 -3.86 -5.40
C MET A 154 -16.00 -4.72 -5.61
N PRO A 155 -14.98 -4.62 -4.71
CA PRO A 155 -13.79 -5.44 -4.78
C PRO A 155 -14.12 -6.94 -4.70
N MET A 156 -13.48 -7.74 -5.57
CA MET A 156 -13.68 -9.18 -5.64
C MET A 156 -12.61 -9.92 -4.83
N LEU A 157 -13.03 -10.73 -3.88
CA LEU A 157 -12.16 -11.55 -3.06
C LEU A 157 -11.93 -12.93 -3.67
N LYS A 158 -10.71 -13.43 -3.57
CA LYS A 158 -10.37 -14.83 -3.91
C LYS A 158 -10.74 -15.75 -2.76
N GLY A 159 -11.24 -16.95 -3.07
CA GLY A 159 -11.58 -17.95 -2.07
C GLY A 159 -10.37 -18.67 -1.50
N CYS A 160 -10.50 -19.13 -0.25
CA CYS A 160 -9.53 -20.02 0.39
C CYS A 160 -10.25 -21.07 1.23
N MET A 161 -9.54 -22.18 1.52
CA MET A 161 -10.03 -23.26 2.39
C MET A 161 -9.15 -23.34 3.63
N VAL A 162 -9.28 -22.33 4.50
CA VAL A 162 -8.47 -22.20 5.72
C VAL A 162 -9.31 -22.59 6.95
N LYS A 163 -8.64 -23.24 7.92
CA LYS A 163 -9.21 -23.58 9.23
C LYS A 163 -8.14 -23.28 10.28
N PRO A 164 -8.09 -22.05 10.82
CA PRO A 164 -7.16 -21.72 11.89
C PRO A 164 -7.52 -22.50 13.17
N GLU A 165 -6.52 -22.75 14.02
CA GLU A 165 -6.74 -23.43 15.32
C GLU A 165 -7.55 -22.55 16.28
N GLY A 166 -7.36 -21.24 16.19
CA GLY A 166 -8.11 -20.23 16.92
C GLY A 166 -8.16 -18.93 16.15
N ILE A 167 -8.89 -17.95 16.66
CA ILE A 167 -8.92 -16.61 16.10
C ILE A 167 -8.67 -15.54 17.17
N MET A 168 -7.84 -14.55 16.83
CA MET A 168 -7.38 -13.48 17.73
C MET A 168 -7.88 -12.13 17.23
N GLY A 169 -8.35 -11.28 18.13
CA GLY A 169 -8.79 -9.93 17.77
C GLY A 169 -7.65 -9.04 17.27
N PHE A 170 -7.93 -8.22 16.27
CA PHE A 170 -6.95 -7.29 15.69
C PHE A 170 -6.35 -6.32 16.73
N ASN A 171 -7.08 -5.97 17.77
CA ASN A 171 -6.58 -5.14 18.88
C ASN A 171 -5.35 -5.74 19.56
N TYR A 172 -5.19 -7.08 19.52
CA TYR A 172 -4.02 -7.80 20.05
C TYR A 172 -2.98 -8.15 18.96
N ALA A 173 -3.21 -7.79 17.69
CA ALA A 173 -2.38 -8.26 16.59
C ALA A 173 -0.88 -7.93 16.74
N LYS A 174 -0.54 -6.76 17.30
CA LYS A 174 0.86 -6.35 17.50
C LYS A 174 1.50 -7.01 18.74
N SER A 175 0.73 -7.33 19.78
CA SER A 175 1.21 -7.89 21.03
C SER A 175 1.26 -9.43 21.03
N THR A 176 0.60 -10.08 20.07
CA THR A 176 0.61 -11.54 19.94
C THR A 176 1.98 -12.01 19.46
N PRO A 177 2.62 -13.00 20.14
CA PRO A 177 3.89 -13.57 19.71
C PRO A 177 3.82 -14.18 18.31
N GLY A 178 4.90 -14.07 17.52
CA GLY A 178 4.94 -14.53 16.13
C GLY A 178 4.64 -16.00 15.93
N GLU A 179 5.08 -16.87 16.87
CA GLU A 179 4.77 -18.31 16.83
C GLU A 179 3.27 -18.57 16.96
N ALA A 180 2.60 -17.87 17.89
CA ALA A 180 1.16 -18.02 18.09
C ALA A 180 0.35 -17.55 16.88
N LYS A 181 0.79 -16.52 16.15
CA LYS A 181 0.12 -16.03 14.96
C LYS A 181 0.00 -17.07 13.85
N ARG A 182 1.00 -17.93 13.67
CA ARG A 182 1.07 -18.89 12.57
C ARG A 182 -0.07 -19.91 12.56
N SER A 183 -0.62 -20.25 13.72
CA SER A 183 -1.78 -21.14 13.83
C SER A 183 -3.12 -20.41 13.98
N GLN A 184 -3.08 -19.10 14.28
CA GLN A 184 -4.26 -18.29 14.57
C GLN A 184 -4.73 -17.49 13.33
N GLY A 185 -6.04 -17.24 13.26
CA GLY A 185 -6.61 -16.24 12.39
C GLY A 185 -6.72 -14.88 13.09
N CYS A 186 -6.58 -13.79 12.36
CA CYS A 186 -6.85 -12.44 12.88
C CYS A 186 -8.27 -12.02 12.53
N HIS A 187 -9.10 -11.66 13.53
CA HIS A 187 -10.48 -11.22 13.33
C HIS A 187 -10.70 -9.76 13.75
N PHE A 188 -11.83 -9.18 13.32
CA PHE A 188 -12.24 -7.80 13.59
C PHE A 188 -13.61 -7.71 14.27
N PHE A 189 -14.05 -8.76 14.93
CA PHE A 189 -15.29 -8.77 15.74
C PHE A 189 -15.06 -8.03 17.07
N VAL A 190 -14.74 -6.76 16.95
CA VAL A 190 -14.49 -5.76 18.00
C VAL A 190 -15.02 -4.42 17.51
N ASP A 191 -15.18 -3.43 18.38
CA ASP A 191 -15.68 -2.12 18.00
C ASP A 191 -14.82 -1.46 16.91
N ASP A 192 -15.46 -0.78 15.95
CA ASP A 192 -14.82 -0.18 14.77
C ASP A 192 -13.61 0.70 15.13
N TYR A 193 -13.69 1.50 16.21
CA TYR A 193 -12.59 2.39 16.60
C TYR A 193 -11.28 1.64 16.91
N GLN A 194 -11.35 0.36 17.27
CA GLN A 194 -10.18 -0.46 17.57
C GLN A 194 -9.39 -0.85 16.32
N PHE A 195 -10.03 -0.86 15.15
CA PHE A 195 -9.39 -1.23 13.88
C PHE A 195 -9.53 -0.19 12.76
N GLU A 196 -10.18 0.96 12.98
CA GLU A 196 -10.25 2.05 11.98
C GLU A 196 -8.84 2.48 11.50
N ARG A 197 -7.83 2.33 12.36
CA ARG A 197 -6.43 2.56 12.02
C ARG A 197 -5.90 1.66 10.89
N LEU A 198 -6.51 0.50 10.65
CA LEU A 198 -6.17 -0.35 9.49
C LEU A 198 -6.66 0.29 8.18
N TRP A 199 -7.85 0.91 8.20
CA TRP A 199 -8.33 1.69 7.06
C TRP A 199 -7.49 2.93 6.83
N THR A 200 -7.15 3.68 7.89
CA THR A 200 -6.40 4.93 7.80
C THR A 200 -4.96 4.73 7.32
N ASN A 201 -4.31 3.64 7.73
CA ASN A 201 -2.92 3.33 7.35
C ASN A 201 -2.71 1.81 7.20
N PRO A 202 -3.23 1.18 6.14
CA PRO A 202 -3.17 -0.26 5.97
C PRO A 202 -1.72 -0.80 5.89
N LYS A 203 -0.82 -0.04 5.27
CA LYS A 203 0.59 -0.45 5.09
C LYS A 203 1.33 -0.69 6.40
N ALA A 204 0.98 0.06 7.46
CA ALA A 204 1.62 -0.09 8.78
C ALA A 204 1.29 -1.41 9.51
N TYR A 205 0.34 -2.17 8.98
CA TYR A 205 -0.12 -3.43 9.57
C TYR A 205 0.16 -4.65 8.69
N LEU A 206 0.66 -4.47 7.47
CA LEU A 206 0.86 -5.57 6.53
C LEU A 206 1.77 -6.65 7.08
N ASP A 207 2.95 -6.29 7.56
CA ASP A 207 3.94 -7.25 8.10
C ASP A 207 3.38 -8.04 9.27
N VAL A 208 2.64 -7.36 10.16
CA VAL A 208 2.01 -8.01 11.32
C VAL A 208 0.93 -9.01 10.88
N LEU A 209 0.17 -8.68 9.83
CA LEU A 209 -0.93 -9.52 9.33
C LEU A 209 -0.44 -10.68 8.46
N LEU A 210 0.73 -10.56 7.83
CA LEU A 210 1.37 -11.64 7.08
C LEU A 210 1.77 -12.82 7.98
N ASP A 211 2.02 -12.59 9.26
CA ASP A 211 2.38 -13.63 10.22
C ASP A 211 1.22 -14.57 10.56
N TYR A 212 -0.03 -14.14 10.36
CA TYR A 212 -1.22 -14.94 10.71
C TYR A 212 -1.51 -16.04 9.68
N SER A 213 -2.06 -17.16 10.14
CA SER A 213 -2.50 -18.25 9.24
C SER A 213 -3.54 -17.79 8.24
N CYS A 214 -4.38 -16.84 8.66
CA CYS A 214 -5.31 -16.10 7.81
C CYS A 214 -5.76 -14.81 8.51
N VAL A 215 -6.31 -13.89 7.73
CA VAL A 215 -6.91 -12.64 8.22
C VAL A 215 -8.36 -12.59 7.75
N LEU A 216 -9.29 -12.34 8.64
CA LEU A 216 -10.68 -12.07 8.28
C LEU A 216 -10.78 -10.66 7.70
N THR A 217 -11.74 -10.39 6.83
CA THR A 217 -11.96 -9.00 6.39
C THR A 217 -12.52 -8.18 7.56
N PRO A 218 -12.19 -6.86 7.64
CA PRO A 218 -12.72 -5.99 8.69
C PRO A 218 -14.24 -6.00 8.76
N ASP A 219 -14.77 -6.14 9.95
CA ASP A 219 -16.21 -6.17 10.22
C ASP A 219 -16.72 -4.79 10.61
N PHE A 220 -16.69 -3.85 9.66
CA PHE A 220 -17.24 -2.51 9.87
C PHE A 220 -18.74 -2.58 10.15
N SER A 221 -19.19 -1.88 11.17
CA SER A 221 -20.56 -1.93 11.67
C SER A 221 -21.61 -1.57 10.62
N LEU A 222 -22.67 -2.35 10.58
CA LEU A 222 -23.85 -2.18 9.73
C LEU A 222 -25.10 -2.10 10.63
N TYR A 223 -25.33 -0.93 11.27
CA TYR A 223 -26.51 -0.74 12.09
C TYR A 223 -27.76 -0.58 11.24
N MET A 224 -28.91 -1.10 11.72
CA MET A 224 -30.18 -1.07 11.00
C MET A 224 -30.71 0.34 10.73
N ASP A 225 -30.39 1.30 11.60
CA ASP A 225 -30.73 2.73 11.48
C ASP A 225 -29.74 3.56 10.66
N MET A 226 -28.64 2.92 10.18
CA MET A 226 -27.66 3.58 9.32
C MET A 226 -28.24 3.80 7.92
N PRO A 227 -28.02 4.98 7.29
CA PRO A 227 -28.37 5.16 5.88
C PRO A 227 -27.69 4.14 4.96
N LEU A 228 -28.45 3.58 4.01
CA LEU A 228 -27.93 2.55 3.09
C LEU A 228 -26.60 2.91 2.41
N PRO A 229 -26.34 4.16 1.95
CA PRO A 229 -25.03 4.51 1.39
C PRO A 229 -23.87 4.31 2.37
N MET A 230 -24.06 4.52 3.67
CA MET A 230 -23.04 4.31 4.69
C MET A 230 -22.80 2.81 4.92
N GLN A 231 -23.86 2.01 4.94
CA GLN A 231 -23.74 0.55 5.02
C GLN A 231 -22.99 -0.01 3.81
N VAL A 232 -23.31 0.45 2.58
CA VAL A 232 -22.62 0.06 1.35
C VAL A 232 -21.15 0.49 1.38
N TRP A 233 -20.86 1.68 1.92
CA TRP A 233 -19.48 2.15 2.10
C TRP A 233 -18.70 1.25 3.07
N ASN A 234 -19.28 0.81 4.18
CA ASN A 234 -18.65 -0.10 5.12
C ASN A 234 -18.36 -1.47 4.50
N LEU A 235 -19.30 -2.00 3.71
CA LEU A 235 -19.10 -3.23 2.92
C LEU A 235 -17.98 -3.07 1.88
N TYR A 236 -17.88 -1.90 1.24
CA TYR A 236 -16.79 -1.60 0.32
C TYR A 236 -15.43 -1.58 1.04
N ARG A 237 -15.30 -0.84 2.16
CA ARG A 237 -14.07 -0.76 2.94
C ARG A 237 -13.56 -2.13 3.37
N SER A 238 -14.45 -2.96 3.87
CA SER A 238 -14.15 -4.34 4.28
C SER A 238 -13.51 -5.15 3.14
N LYS A 239 -14.15 -5.13 1.96
CA LYS A 239 -13.67 -5.86 0.79
C LYS A 239 -12.42 -5.26 0.17
N ALA A 240 -12.29 -3.92 0.20
CA ALA A 240 -11.10 -3.23 -0.32
C ALA A 240 -9.84 -3.61 0.48
N ILE A 241 -9.92 -3.60 1.80
CA ILE A 241 -8.82 -4.10 2.67
C ILE A 241 -8.56 -5.58 2.41
N GLY A 242 -9.61 -6.41 2.34
CA GLY A 242 -9.46 -7.84 2.06
C GLY A 242 -8.75 -8.10 0.73
N ARG A 243 -9.15 -7.42 -0.34
CA ARG A 243 -8.53 -7.57 -1.66
C ARG A 243 -7.08 -7.09 -1.65
N TRP A 244 -6.81 -5.94 -1.06
CA TRP A 244 -5.46 -5.41 -0.90
C TRP A 244 -4.55 -6.37 -0.13
N LEU A 245 -5.03 -6.94 0.98
CA LEU A 245 -4.29 -7.95 1.74
C LEU A 245 -3.98 -9.18 0.88
N GLN A 246 -4.94 -9.67 0.08
CA GLN A 246 -4.70 -10.78 -0.85
C GLN A 246 -3.65 -10.47 -1.91
N THR A 247 -3.65 -9.24 -2.44
CA THR A 247 -2.65 -8.78 -3.42
C THR A 247 -1.24 -8.75 -2.81
N ASN A 248 -1.15 -8.54 -1.49
CA ASN A 248 0.09 -8.56 -0.73
C ASN A 248 0.43 -9.93 -0.09
N GLY A 249 -0.22 -11.01 -0.52
CA GLY A 249 0.14 -12.37 -0.12
C GLY A 249 -0.52 -12.89 1.16
N VAL A 250 -1.41 -12.12 1.79
CA VAL A 250 -2.16 -12.56 2.97
C VAL A 250 -3.29 -13.50 2.56
N LYS A 251 -3.46 -14.62 3.29
CA LYS A 251 -4.64 -15.48 3.15
C LYS A 251 -5.83 -14.81 3.82
N VAL A 252 -6.86 -14.45 3.05
CA VAL A 252 -8.01 -13.70 3.55
C VAL A 252 -9.26 -14.56 3.54
N VAL A 253 -9.99 -14.54 4.66
CA VAL A 253 -11.32 -15.13 4.82
C VAL A 253 -12.34 -13.97 4.83
N PRO A 254 -13.33 -13.97 3.93
CA PRO A 254 -14.37 -12.95 3.96
C PRO A 254 -15.20 -13.03 5.24
N THR A 255 -15.37 -11.91 5.93
CA THR A 255 -16.40 -11.73 6.96
C THR A 255 -17.72 -11.42 6.26
N LEU A 256 -18.76 -12.12 6.66
CA LEU A 256 -20.12 -11.89 6.21
C LEU A 256 -20.79 -10.88 7.14
N SER A 257 -21.19 -9.75 6.59
CA SER A 257 -21.90 -8.68 7.30
C SER A 257 -23.05 -8.19 6.43
N TRP A 258 -24.19 -7.93 7.04
CA TRP A 258 -25.41 -7.41 6.39
C TRP A 258 -26.26 -6.67 7.41
N ALA A 259 -27.19 -5.86 6.91
CA ALA A 259 -28.26 -5.27 7.70
C ALA A 259 -29.62 -5.73 7.12
N GLN A 260 -30.44 -4.80 6.57
CA GLN A 260 -31.71 -5.14 5.92
C GLN A 260 -31.49 -5.87 4.57
N PRO A 261 -32.54 -6.52 4.01
CA PRO A 261 -32.47 -7.23 2.71
C PRO A 261 -31.91 -6.37 1.56
N GLU A 262 -32.12 -5.06 1.58
CA GLU A 262 -31.60 -4.11 0.59
C GLU A 262 -30.06 -4.14 0.53
N THR A 263 -29.39 -4.51 1.64
CA THR A 263 -27.93 -4.61 1.68
C THR A 263 -27.39 -5.88 1.02
N TYR A 264 -28.18 -6.93 0.85
CA TYR A 264 -27.72 -8.26 0.43
C TYR A 264 -27.03 -8.25 -0.93
N ARG A 265 -27.52 -7.43 -1.86
CA ARG A 265 -26.87 -7.22 -3.15
C ARG A 265 -25.39 -6.81 -2.97
N TRP A 266 -25.12 -5.94 -2.02
CA TRP A 266 -23.79 -5.41 -1.76
C TRP A 266 -22.99 -6.30 -0.79
N ALA A 267 -23.67 -6.87 0.20
CA ALA A 267 -23.07 -7.72 1.22
C ALA A 267 -22.39 -8.95 0.60
N PHE A 268 -23.06 -9.64 -0.30
CA PHE A 268 -22.57 -10.89 -0.87
C PHE A 268 -21.90 -10.73 -2.24
N SER A 269 -22.00 -9.57 -2.89
CA SER A 269 -21.32 -9.25 -4.15
C SER A 269 -19.81 -9.23 -3.98
N GLY A 270 -19.07 -9.79 -4.94
CA GLY A 270 -17.59 -9.85 -4.90
C GLY A 270 -17.04 -10.90 -3.94
N LEU A 271 -17.87 -11.65 -3.21
CA LEU A 271 -17.41 -12.72 -2.33
C LEU A 271 -17.30 -14.07 -3.08
N PRO A 272 -16.30 -14.90 -2.70
CA PRO A 272 -16.05 -16.18 -3.36
C PRO A 272 -17.11 -17.20 -2.98
N LYS A 273 -17.54 -18.00 -3.98
CA LYS A 273 -18.43 -19.14 -3.76
C LYS A 273 -17.63 -20.38 -3.32
N ARG A 274 -18.26 -21.28 -2.59
CA ARG A 274 -17.71 -22.58 -2.16
C ARG A 274 -16.37 -22.47 -1.43
N SER A 275 -16.21 -21.43 -0.63
CA SER A 275 -15.01 -21.09 0.11
C SER A 275 -15.24 -21.15 1.63
N THR A 276 -14.22 -20.89 2.41
CA THR A 276 -14.36 -20.54 3.82
C THR A 276 -14.84 -19.10 3.93
N VAL A 277 -15.81 -18.85 4.82
CA VAL A 277 -16.32 -17.52 5.20
C VAL A 277 -16.35 -17.42 6.72
N ALA A 278 -16.42 -16.23 7.26
CA ALA A 278 -16.54 -15.99 8.70
C ALA A 278 -17.80 -15.18 9.00
N VAL A 279 -18.41 -15.40 10.16
CA VAL A 279 -19.57 -14.65 10.65
C VAL A 279 -19.56 -14.58 12.16
N SER A 280 -20.04 -13.46 12.72
CA SER A 280 -20.23 -13.28 14.16
C SER A 280 -21.69 -13.50 14.56
N THR A 281 -21.87 -14.00 15.78
CA THR A 281 -23.18 -14.06 16.46
C THR A 281 -23.22 -13.15 17.68
N VAL A 282 -22.23 -12.25 17.83
CA VAL A 282 -22.22 -11.26 18.90
C VAL A 282 -23.36 -10.27 18.67
N GLY A 283 -24.16 -9.99 19.68
CA GLY A 283 -25.31 -9.10 19.62
C GLY A 283 -26.60 -9.73 19.01
N VAL A 284 -26.50 -10.86 18.33
CA VAL A 284 -27.64 -11.49 17.61
C VAL A 284 -28.82 -11.83 18.51
N LYS A 285 -28.58 -12.19 19.78
CA LYS A 285 -29.62 -12.56 20.75
C LYS A 285 -30.12 -11.41 21.63
N GLU A 286 -29.79 -10.18 21.28
CA GLU A 286 -30.23 -9.02 22.04
C GLU A 286 -31.74 -8.72 21.83
N SER A 287 -32.27 -9.07 20.66
CA SER A 287 -33.70 -8.96 20.35
C SER A 287 -34.13 -10.02 19.34
N ASP A 288 -35.43 -10.31 19.30
CA ASP A 288 -36.03 -11.24 18.28
C ASP A 288 -35.83 -10.67 16.87
N GLU A 289 -35.87 -9.36 16.70
CA GLU A 289 -35.65 -8.68 15.42
C GLU A 289 -34.20 -8.88 14.93
N SER A 290 -33.21 -8.68 15.81
CA SER A 290 -31.79 -8.92 15.47
C SER A 290 -31.54 -10.38 15.11
N PHE A 291 -32.17 -11.29 15.85
CA PHE A 291 -32.08 -12.73 15.56
C PHE A 291 -32.69 -13.08 14.23
N ALA A 292 -33.91 -12.60 13.92
CA ALA A 292 -34.56 -12.84 12.64
C ALA A 292 -33.76 -12.28 11.47
N ALA A 293 -33.31 -11.04 11.56
CA ALA A 293 -32.48 -10.40 10.52
C ALA A 293 -31.16 -11.15 10.29
N TRP A 294 -30.53 -11.68 11.37
CA TRP A 294 -29.34 -12.50 11.22
C TRP A 294 -29.62 -13.81 10.51
N CYS A 295 -30.72 -14.51 10.87
CA CYS A 295 -31.10 -15.76 10.25
C CYS A 295 -31.44 -15.60 8.76
N ASP A 296 -32.19 -14.56 8.40
CA ASP A 296 -32.56 -14.27 7.01
C ASP A 296 -31.33 -13.99 6.14
N GLY A 297 -30.43 -13.12 6.61
CA GLY A 297 -29.20 -12.83 5.89
C GLY A 297 -28.25 -14.02 5.80
N MET A 298 -28.17 -14.85 6.86
CA MET A 298 -27.37 -16.07 6.80
C MET A 298 -27.95 -17.09 5.82
N ALA A 299 -29.28 -17.25 5.76
CA ALA A 299 -29.94 -18.10 4.78
C ALA A 299 -29.66 -17.65 3.34
N GLU A 300 -29.71 -16.33 3.10
CA GLU A 300 -29.35 -15.76 1.80
C GLU A 300 -27.87 -15.98 1.46
N ALA A 301 -26.96 -15.78 2.42
CA ALA A 301 -25.53 -16.06 2.25
C ALA A 301 -25.30 -17.55 1.87
N MET A 302 -25.95 -18.47 2.55
CA MET A 302 -25.88 -19.91 2.25
C MET A 302 -26.40 -20.21 0.83
N ARG A 303 -27.47 -19.57 0.41
CA ARG A 303 -28.07 -19.73 -0.93
C ARG A 303 -27.15 -19.23 -2.03
N VAL A 304 -26.56 -18.01 -1.86
CA VAL A 304 -25.79 -17.31 -2.90
C VAL A 304 -24.35 -17.83 -2.97
N LEU A 305 -23.68 -17.94 -1.82
CA LEU A 305 -22.25 -18.26 -1.73
C LEU A 305 -22.00 -19.77 -1.66
N ARG A 306 -22.92 -20.53 -1.08
CA ARG A 306 -22.79 -21.98 -0.85
C ARG A 306 -21.45 -22.33 -0.20
N PRO A 307 -21.11 -21.71 0.96
CA PRO A 307 -19.80 -21.89 1.57
C PRO A 307 -19.56 -23.35 1.93
N ARG A 308 -18.31 -23.80 1.85
CA ARG A 308 -17.91 -25.13 2.31
C ARG A 308 -17.58 -25.13 3.79
N ARG A 309 -17.20 -24.00 4.34
CA ARG A 309 -16.85 -23.82 5.75
C ARG A 309 -17.28 -22.45 6.24
N VAL A 310 -17.87 -22.42 7.42
CA VAL A 310 -18.19 -21.21 8.18
C VAL A 310 -17.34 -21.18 9.45
N LEU A 311 -16.58 -20.11 9.63
CA LEU A 311 -15.93 -19.78 10.89
C LEU A 311 -16.91 -18.94 11.70
N LEU A 312 -17.55 -19.58 12.69
CA LEU A 312 -18.57 -18.95 13.53
C LEU A 312 -17.95 -18.43 14.81
N TYR A 313 -17.97 -17.12 15.02
CA TYR A 313 -17.48 -16.46 16.22
C TYR A 313 -18.63 -16.07 17.14
N GLY A 314 -18.56 -16.49 18.39
CA GLY A 314 -19.57 -16.23 19.42
C GLY A 314 -20.37 -17.46 19.82
N GLY A 315 -21.61 -17.26 20.29
CA GLY A 315 -22.49 -18.32 20.78
C GLY A 315 -23.21 -19.08 19.66
N ASP A 316 -23.68 -20.28 19.97
CA ASP A 316 -24.56 -21.01 19.06
C ASP A 316 -25.95 -20.36 19.06
N VAL A 317 -26.46 -20.07 17.89
CA VAL A 317 -27.80 -19.46 17.68
C VAL A 317 -28.84 -20.46 17.16
N GLY A 318 -28.46 -21.75 17.01
CA GLY A 318 -29.38 -22.81 16.58
C GLY A 318 -29.70 -22.76 15.08
N PHE A 319 -28.93 -22.03 14.25
CA PHE A 319 -29.14 -21.98 12.81
C PHE A 319 -28.67 -23.27 12.11
N ASP A 320 -29.45 -23.81 11.20
CA ASP A 320 -29.10 -24.98 10.39
C ASP A 320 -28.22 -24.60 9.18
N PHE A 321 -26.97 -24.95 9.24
CA PHE A 321 -26.00 -24.77 8.15
C PHE A 321 -26.02 -25.93 7.12
N GLY A 322 -26.89 -26.89 7.26
CA GLY A 322 -26.98 -28.05 6.37
C GLY A 322 -25.66 -28.86 6.35
N LYS A 323 -25.14 -29.11 5.15
CA LYS A 323 -23.90 -29.89 4.96
C LYS A 323 -22.61 -29.03 5.06
N CYS A 324 -22.71 -27.74 5.41
CA CYS A 324 -21.56 -26.86 5.54
C CYS A 324 -20.79 -27.20 6.83
N GLU A 325 -19.44 -27.26 6.74
CA GLU A 325 -18.60 -27.41 7.93
C GLU A 325 -18.63 -26.14 8.76
N VAL A 326 -19.00 -26.23 10.03
CA VAL A 326 -19.01 -25.09 10.97
C VAL A 326 -17.91 -25.25 12.00
N VAL A 327 -16.97 -24.33 12.01
CA VAL A 327 -15.90 -24.23 13.01
C VAL A 327 -16.27 -23.11 13.97
N ARG A 328 -16.47 -23.47 15.25
CA ARG A 328 -16.94 -22.54 16.28
C ARG A 328 -15.77 -21.99 17.09
N TYR A 329 -15.72 -20.68 17.22
CA TYR A 329 -14.76 -19.96 18.06
C TYR A 329 -15.51 -19.18 19.14
N ARG A 330 -15.12 -19.37 20.38
CA ARG A 330 -15.76 -18.70 21.52
C ARG A 330 -15.32 -17.25 21.62
N ASN A 331 -16.21 -16.39 22.11
CA ASN A 331 -15.88 -15.02 22.43
C ASN A 331 -15.05 -14.96 23.74
N ALA A 332 -13.75 -14.66 23.64
CA ALA A 332 -12.84 -14.58 24.77
C ALA A 332 -13.25 -13.54 25.84
N VAL A 333 -14.03 -12.52 25.47
CA VAL A 333 -14.55 -11.52 26.41
C VAL A 333 -15.63 -12.13 27.28
N THR A 334 -16.55 -12.90 26.69
CA THR A 334 -17.65 -13.57 27.42
C THR A 334 -17.12 -14.64 28.37
N GLU A 335 -16.05 -15.35 28.00
CA GLU A 335 -15.42 -16.35 28.89
C GLU A 335 -14.76 -15.71 30.12
N ARG A 336 -14.07 -14.57 29.95
CA ARG A 336 -13.48 -13.84 31.10
C ARG A 336 -14.54 -13.36 32.08
N MET A 337 -15.69 -12.90 31.60
CA MET A 337 -16.80 -12.48 32.45
C MET A 337 -17.49 -13.66 33.14
N ALA A 338 -17.51 -14.84 32.53
CA ALA A 338 -18.09 -16.05 33.11
C ALA A 338 -17.20 -16.69 34.20
N HIS A 339 -15.89 -16.50 34.14
CA HIS A 339 -14.91 -17.05 35.12
C HIS A 339 -14.51 -16.03 36.17
N GLY A 340 -14.99 -14.80 36.12
CA GLY A 340 -14.72 -13.73 37.09
C GLY A 340 -15.88 -13.44 38.05
N ARG A 341 -16.81 -14.39 38.19
CA ARG A 341 -17.87 -14.36 39.24
C ARG A 341 -17.66 -15.47 40.23
#